data_3ac0e15c6493c0e4c71c442432f4eaa5
#
_entry.id   3ac0e15c6493c0e4c71c442432f4eaa5
#
_cell.length_a   1.000
_cell.length_b   1.000
_cell.length_c   1.000
_cell.angle_alpha   90.00
_cell.angle_beta   90.00
_cell.angle_gamma   90.00
#
_symmetry.space_group_name_H-M   'P 1'
#
loop_
_entity.id
_entity.type
_entity.pdbx_description
1 polymer ?
#
loop_
_entity_poly.entity_id
_entity_poly.type
_entity_poly.pdbx_seq_one_letter_code
_entity_poly.pdbx_strand_id
1 'polypeptide(L)'
;MKNIVRNIAFFALAISLCTTFNSCSLDEDDPGGFTFENLSQTTTGFQTLVNNIYFGLERSFYGNSNKVNFMAITEAQTDLWTTPRNMDNNNPHYYWFYAGGSPNTTYMLNFWYSLYDGIGSCNKVLQFVHIPPYNTEAERNAKAAEARFMRAVYYYHAAEQFGGATIVTEKNTSIDQSVYVPVKNTPQEIYDEIIIPDLLYAMEWLPKGDYTAITRPTKKSAIGFLARAYLQATRWVDDKAGYYENALTYAKMLIDDWEIDGGANYMTFMYSNFDDIFSEAENYTNKEALWKHAYYADPTFNGSSNGAHVLSQNHTLFRCQLTEFPARENNADSYVTWEGSANGSFMPTQHLLSLFVNGDGTLDPRFYKIFQNDWSANKEFVWTKDFANKYDKDTTAILGQTIAVGEDAIEFIMPQDADYTAKKAAKYTSKHLIVDYADVYNDAGKSILMNHSYFNTTPDYTADGSVENFFSSFYPSLTKHNTTKFYPQNVSKLRFGNTSAMHIMRMSEMYLIAAEADLEVNGGADALAYLNKVRSRAGAQNLSGSVTVRTVLDERGRELCGEWVRYYDLARTGMLDNATYLSETNPALAAYFNVDYVLRPFDTSTFLPSLNNDSIYQNGGYSY
;
A
#
# COMPACT_ATOMS: atom_id res chain seq x y z
N MET A 1 21.68 79.90 -29.86
CA MET A 1 22.73 78.89 -29.90
C MET A 1 22.83 78.02 -28.64
N LYS A 2 22.77 78.52 -27.42
CA LYS A 2 22.89 77.73 -26.18
C LYS A 2 21.82 76.62 -26.00
N ASN A 3 20.57 76.85 -26.44
CA ASN A 3 19.50 75.87 -26.29
C ASN A 3 19.55 74.71 -27.34
N ILE A 4 20.09 74.98 -28.53
CA ILE A 4 20.26 73.96 -29.59
C ILE A 4 21.38 73.00 -29.22
N VAL A 5 22.49 73.49 -28.66
CA VAL A 5 23.60 72.62 -28.21
C VAL A 5 23.18 71.74 -27.03
N ARG A 6 22.33 72.24 -26.13
CA ARG A 6 21.83 71.46 -24.99
C ARG A 6 20.89 70.34 -25.43
N ASN A 7 20.06 70.59 -26.43
CA ASN A 7 19.13 69.56 -26.96
C ASN A 7 19.86 68.51 -27.79
N ILE A 8 20.93 68.90 -28.52
CA ILE A 8 21.77 67.93 -29.26
C ILE A 8 22.59 67.06 -28.27
N ALA A 9 23.08 67.61 -27.18
CA ALA A 9 23.76 66.85 -26.14
C ALA A 9 22.83 65.86 -25.41
N PHE A 10 21.56 66.25 -25.17
CA PHE A 10 20.56 65.33 -24.60
C PHE A 10 20.17 64.20 -25.56
N PHE A 11 20.07 64.50 -26.87
CA PHE A 11 19.75 63.48 -27.86
C PHE A 11 20.95 62.49 -28.10
N ALA A 12 22.16 63.00 -28.06
CA ALA A 12 23.37 62.17 -28.15
C ALA A 12 23.53 61.28 -26.90
N LEU A 13 23.21 61.78 -25.70
CA LEU A 13 23.24 61.01 -24.47
C LEU A 13 22.15 59.94 -24.45
N ALA A 14 20.95 60.23 -24.98
CA ALA A 14 19.86 59.27 -25.10
C ALA A 14 20.16 58.13 -26.10
N ILE A 15 20.80 58.47 -27.22
CA ILE A 15 21.24 57.48 -28.22
C ILE A 15 22.38 56.62 -27.64
N SER A 16 23.32 57.20 -26.89
CA SER A 16 24.40 56.45 -26.24
C SER A 16 23.92 55.52 -25.13
N LEU A 17 22.81 55.85 -24.44
CA LEU A 17 22.18 54.95 -23.46
C LEU A 17 21.40 53.81 -24.15
N CYS A 18 20.87 53.98 -25.35
CA CYS A 18 20.20 52.93 -26.09
C CYS A 18 21.12 51.91 -26.75
N THR A 19 22.40 52.19 -26.91
CA THR A 19 23.39 51.27 -27.55
C THR A 19 24.15 50.43 -26.53
N THR A 20 23.93 50.60 -25.22
CA THR A 20 24.58 49.80 -24.17
C THR A 20 23.68 48.72 -23.55
N PHE A 21 22.46 48.56 -24.04
CA PHE A 21 21.73 47.33 -23.77
C PHE A 21 22.27 46.24 -24.77
N ASN A 22 23.47 45.77 -24.51
CA ASN A 22 23.75 44.40 -24.84
C ASN A 22 22.70 43.60 -24.05
N SER A 23 21.67 43.09 -24.73
CA SER A 23 20.89 42.02 -24.23
C SER A 23 21.87 40.95 -23.76
N CYS A 24 22.07 40.83 -22.46
CA CYS A 24 22.58 39.59 -21.94
C CYS A 24 21.63 38.53 -22.51
N SER A 25 22.14 37.67 -23.35
CA SER A 25 21.44 36.42 -23.62
C SER A 25 21.25 35.81 -22.23
N LEU A 26 20.02 35.58 -21.86
CA LEU A 26 19.65 34.77 -20.70
C LEU A 26 19.87 33.29 -21.05
N ASP A 27 20.88 32.99 -21.85
CA ASP A 27 21.42 31.64 -21.91
C ASP A 27 22.19 31.47 -20.60
N GLU A 28 21.47 30.88 -19.64
CA GLU A 28 22.02 30.45 -18.38
C GLU A 28 22.98 29.27 -18.72
N ASP A 29 24.22 29.62 -19.03
CA ASP A 29 25.32 28.66 -19.08
C ASP A 29 25.51 28.20 -17.63
N ASP A 30 24.88 27.09 -17.26
CA ASP A 30 25.21 26.35 -16.05
C ASP A 30 26.33 25.34 -16.37
N PRO A 31 27.63 25.74 -16.31
CA PRO A 31 28.75 24.86 -16.68
C PRO A 31 28.93 23.67 -15.73
N GLY A 32 28.18 23.62 -14.64
CA GLY A 32 28.08 22.47 -13.71
C GLY A 32 26.75 21.78 -13.77
N GLY A 33 25.83 22.16 -14.67
CA GLY A 33 24.43 21.81 -14.67
C GLY A 33 24.15 20.33 -14.81
N PHE A 34 23.44 19.80 -13.84
CA PHE A 34 22.80 18.50 -13.91
C PHE A 34 21.54 18.56 -14.80
N THR A 35 21.70 18.95 -16.07
CA THR A 35 20.60 18.90 -17.02
C THR A 35 20.35 17.46 -17.48
N PHE A 36 19.13 17.18 -17.96
CA PHE A 36 18.81 15.85 -18.51
C PHE A 36 19.73 15.50 -19.69
N GLU A 37 20.04 16.47 -20.52
CA GLU A 37 20.94 16.35 -21.66
C GLU A 37 22.35 15.96 -21.21
N ASN A 38 22.92 16.65 -20.22
CA ASN A 38 24.25 16.39 -19.71
C ASN A 38 24.37 15.03 -19.02
N LEU A 39 23.38 14.69 -18.18
CA LEU A 39 23.32 13.36 -17.54
C LEU A 39 23.19 12.23 -18.57
N SER A 40 22.53 12.49 -19.70
CA SER A 40 22.32 11.48 -20.73
C SER A 40 23.56 11.22 -21.59
N GLN A 41 24.62 12.04 -21.50
CA GLN A 41 25.85 11.82 -22.29
C GLN A 41 26.64 10.57 -21.85
N THR A 42 26.36 10.03 -20.67
CA THR A 42 27.03 8.83 -20.16
C THR A 42 26.02 7.81 -19.66
N THR A 43 26.36 6.54 -19.72
CA THR A 43 25.50 5.46 -19.18
C THR A 43 25.34 5.57 -17.66
N THR A 44 26.35 6.03 -16.93
CA THR A 44 26.28 6.25 -15.48
C THR A 44 25.37 7.44 -15.12
N GLY A 45 25.51 8.56 -15.82
CA GLY A 45 24.63 9.72 -15.62
C GLY A 45 23.18 9.38 -15.94
N PHE A 46 22.95 8.68 -17.06
CA PHE A 46 21.62 8.23 -17.45
C PHE A 46 21.02 7.26 -16.43
N GLN A 47 21.82 6.39 -15.80
CA GLN A 47 21.34 5.52 -14.73
C GLN A 47 20.75 6.32 -13.54
N THR A 48 21.24 7.52 -13.27
CA THR A 48 20.68 8.41 -12.26
C THR A 48 19.24 8.83 -12.63
N LEU A 49 18.99 9.12 -13.91
CA LEU A 49 17.64 9.41 -14.40
C LEU A 49 16.72 8.18 -14.27
N VAL A 50 17.23 6.99 -14.61
CA VAL A 50 16.51 5.75 -14.45
C VAL A 50 16.21 5.47 -12.95
N ASN A 51 17.12 5.78 -12.05
CA ASN A 51 16.87 5.64 -10.61
C ASN A 51 15.76 6.57 -10.12
N ASN A 52 15.65 7.77 -10.71
CA ASN A 52 14.62 8.74 -10.30
C ASN A 52 13.19 8.31 -10.63
N ILE A 53 12.97 7.37 -11.57
CA ILE A 53 11.61 6.89 -11.89
C ILE A 53 10.93 6.20 -10.70
N TYR A 54 11.68 5.72 -9.71
CA TYR A 54 11.16 5.08 -8.50
C TYR A 54 10.75 6.06 -7.41
N PHE A 55 11.19 7.32 -7.52
CA PHE A 55 10.98 8.32 -6.46
C PHE A 55 9.50 8.57 -6.14
N GLY A 56 8.62 8.52 -7.15
CA GLY A 56 7.18 8.64 -6.96
C GLY A 56 6.62 7.53 -6.06
N LEU A 57 7.10 6.29 -6.20
CA LEU A 57 6.69 5.17 -5.34
C LEU A 57 7.16 5.38 -3.89
N GLU A 58 8.39 5.82 -3.70
CA GLU A 58 8.94 6.06 -2.36
C GLU A 58 8.19 7.18 -1.64
N ARG A 59 7.91 8.27 -2.35
CA ARG A 59 7.35 9.48 -1.75
C ARG A 59 5.91 9.32 -1.28
N SER A 60 5.07 8.62 -2.00
CA SER A 60 3.63 8.65 -1.76
C SER A 60 2.95 7.29 -1.70
N PHE A 61 3.59 6.24 -2.17
CA PHE A 61 3.02 4.90 -2.14
C PHE A 61 3.50 4.12 -0.92
N TYR A 62 4.79 3.94 -0.81
CA TYR A 62 5.37 3.03 0.18
C TYR A 62 6.20 3.74 1.23
N GLY A 63 6.55 5.00 0.99
CA GLY A 63 7.32 5.82 1.91
C GLY A 63 6.46 6.52 2.96
N ASN A 64 7.15 7.16 3.90
CA ASN A 64 6.56 7.69 5.12
C ASN A 64 6.17 9.18 5.06
N SER A 65 6.31 9.85 3.93
CA SER A 65 6.20 11.31 3.91
C SER A 65 4.85 11.87 4.39
N ASN A 66 3.80 11.06 4.33
CA ASN A 66 2.46 11.41 4.80
C ASN A 66 1.71 10.22 5.41
N LYS A 67 2.40 9.46 6.19
CA LYS A 67 1.94 8.54 7.23
C LYS A 67 0.91 7.46 6.88
N VAL A 68 0.37 7.23 5.73
CA VAL A 68 -0.64 6.17 5.58
C VAL A 68 -1.24 6.11 4.17
N ASN A 69 -0.77 6.92 3.25
CA ASN A 69 -1.54 7.22 2.05
C ASN A 69 -1.89 6.00 1.21
N PHE A 70 -0.91 5.20 0.82
CA PHE A 70 -1.20 4.07 -0.07
C PHE A 70 -1.92 2.94 0.66
N MET A 71 -1.51 2.63 1.89
CA MET A 71 -2.21 1.66 2.74
C MET A 71 -3.66 2.08 2.98
N ALA A 72 -3.89 3.37 3.23
CA ALA A 72 -5.23 3.87 3.46
C ALA A 72 -6.13 3.75 2.23
N ILE A 73 -5.61 3.99 1.03
CA ILE A 73 -6.43 3.92 -0.19
C ILE A 73 -6.58 2.51 -0.77
N THR A 74 -5.83 1.54 -0.28
CA THR A 74 -5.86 0.16 -0.76
C THR A 74 -6.39 -0.86 0.24
N GLU A 75 -6.23 -0.61 1.54
CA GLU A 75 -6.64 -1.52 2.61
C GLU A 75 -7.75 -0.93 3.49
N ALA A 76 -7.72 0.37 3.80
CA ALA A 76 -8.86 1.02 4.43
C ALA A 76 -10.07 1.00 3.48
N GLN A 77 -11.27 1.13 4.01
CA GLN A 77 -12.52 1.06 3.23
C GLN A 77 -12.70 -0.26 2.50
N THR A 78 -12.16 -1.33 3.04
CA THR A 78 -12.35 -2.69 2.55
C THR A 78 -13.10 -3.53 3.57
N ASP A 79 -13.43 -4.73 3.20
CA ASP A 79 -14.07 -5.71 4.07
C ASP A 79 -13.13 -6.30 5.14
N LEU A 80 -11.80 -6.15 4.96
CA LEU A 80 -10.82 -6.80 5.83
C LEU A 80 -10.41 -5.97 7.04
N TRP A 81 -10.47 -4.64 6.95
CA TRP A 81 -9.92 -3.76 7.96
C TRP A 81 -10.90 -2.72 8.46
N THR A 82 -10.81 -2.42 9.75
CA THR A 82 -11.52 -1.33 10.41
C THR A 82 -10.56 -0.56 11.33
N THR A 83 -11.02 0.53 11.93
CA THR A 83 -10.22 1.30 12.89
C THR A 83 -10.65 1.00 14.31
N PRO A 84 -9.72 0.77 15.26
CA PRO A 84 -10.05 0.49 16.65
C PRO A 84 -10.43 1.75 17.45
N ARG A 85 -10.16 2.94 16.93
CA ARG A 85 -10.31 4.20 17.64
C ARG A 85 -10.95 5.28 16.78
N ASN A 86 -11.56 6.25 17.48
CA ASN A 86 -11.77 7.58 16.92
C ASN A 86 -10.39 8.21 16.70
N MET A 87 -9.98 8.35 15.44
CA MET A 87 -8.69 8.91 15.09
C MET A 87 -8.86 10.42 14.92
N ASP A 88 -8.11 11.21 15.69
CA ASP A 88 -8.16 12.67 15.69
C ASP A 88 -8.17 13.31 14.28
N ASN A 89 -8.71 14.51 14.18
CA ASN A 89 -8.91 15.33 12.97
C ASN A 89 -7.72 15.48 12.00
N ASN A 90 -6.55 14.98 12.36
CA ASN A 90 -5.33 14.99 11.53
C ASN A 90 -4.98 13.64 10.93
N ASN A 91 -5.86 12.65 11.04
CA ASN A 91 -5.58 11.27 10.65
C ASN A 91 -6.68 10.67 9.77
N PRO A 92 -6.46 9.52 9.20
CA PRO A 92 -7.14 8.92 8.05
C PRO A 92 -8.63 8.60 8.22
N HIS A 93 -9.37 9.24 9.12
CA HIS A 93 -10.83 9.12 9.21
C HIS A 93 -11.51 9.29 7.89
N TYR A 94 -11.05 10.27 7.11
CA TYR A 94 -11.55 10.51 5.78
C TYR A 94 -11.37 9.31 4.86
N TYR A 95 -10.34 8.49 5.12
CA TYR A 95 -10.10 7.29 4.34
C TYR A 95 -10.91 6.10 4.81
N TRP A 96 -11.23 6.04 6.13
CA TRP A 96 -11.97 4.90 6.66
C TRP A 96 -13.43 4.93 6.32
N PHE A 97 -14.07 6.10 6.44
CA PHE A 97 -15.53 6.17 6.41
C PHE A 97 -16.07 7.31 5.55
N TYR A 98 -15.25 8.04 4.81
CA TYR A 98 -15.66 9.28 4.14
C TYR A 98 -16.40 10.25 5.07
N ALA A 99 -16.08 10.19 6.36
CA ALA A 99 -16.78 10.92 7.39
C ALA A 99 -16.62 12.43 7.21
N GLY A 100 -17.75 13.14 7.21
CA GLY A 100 -17.78 14.59 7.18
C GLY A 100 -18.11 15.25 5.85
N GLY A 101 -18.44 14.50 4.81
CA GLY A 101 -18.96 15.04 3.52
C GLY A 101 -17.97 15.83 2.70
N SER A 102 -16.75 16.07 3.21
CA SER A 102 -15.66 16.70 2.47
C SER A 102 -14.43 15.80 2.56
N PRO A 103 -14.10 15.06 1.53
CA PRO A 103 -12.88 14.28 1.51
C PRO A 103 -11.69 15.21 1.70
N ASN A 104 -10.74 14.82 2.55
CA ASN A 104 -9.51 15.58 2.68
C ASN A 104 -8.70 15.43 1.40
N THR A 105 -8.88 16.38 0.52
CA THR A 105 -8.35 16.39 -0.82
C THR A 105 -6.83 16.49 -0.85
N THR A 106 -6.19 17.03 0.21
CA THR A 106 -4.72 17.20 0.26
C THR A 106 -3.97 15.89 0.09
N TYR A 107 -4.44 14.79 0.67
CA TYR A 107 -3.77 13.50 0.53
C TYR A 107 -3.97 12.92 -0.88
N MET A 108 -5.16 13.06 -1.44
CA MET A 108 -5.44 12.64 -2.82
C MET A 108 -4.67 13.50 -3.80
N LEU A 109 -4.54 14.79 -3.53
CA LEU A 109 -3.71 15.70 -4.31
C LEU A 109 -2.24 15.26 -4.33
N ASN A 110 -1.66 14.96 -3.16
CA ASN A 110 -0.28 14.48 -3.07
C ASN A 110 -0.09 13.14 -3.78
N PHE A 111 -1.08 12.25 -3.68
CA PHE A 111 -1.05 10.99 -4.40
C PHE A 111 -1.11 11.20 -5.92
N TRP A 112 -2.01 12.05 -6.40
CA TRP A 112 -2.14 12.43 -7.80
C TRP A 112 -0.84 13.05 -8.34
N TYR A 113 -0.25 14.01 -7.64
CA TYR A 113 1.01 14.62 -8.04
C TYR A 113 2.15 13.60 -8.11
N SER A 114 2.22 12.67 -7.18
CA SER A 114 3.27 11.64 -7.21
C SER A 114 3.13 10.67 -8.37
N LEU A 115 1.89 10.39 -8.80
CA LEU A 115 1.65 9.63 -10.03
C LEU A 115 2.25 10.36 -11.24
N TYR A 116 1.94 11.66 -11.38
CA TYR A 116 2.40 12.43 -12.53
C TYR A 116 3.88 12.82 -12.46
N ASP A 117 4.45 13.00 -11.28
CA ASP A 117 5.91 13.12 -11.10
C ASP A 117 6.63 11.85 -11.57
N GLY A 118 6.08 10.68 -11.22
CA GLY A 118 6.58 9.39 -11.71
C GLY A 118 6.44 9.21 -13.22
N ILE A 119 5.26 9.53 -13.78
CA ILE A 119 5.01 9.49 -15.23
C ILE A 119 5.96 10.44 -15.96
N GLY A 120 6.12 11.67 -15.48
CA GLY A 120 7.04 12.65 -16.04
C GLY A 120 8.48 12.18 -16.04
N SER A 121 8.94 11.58 -14.95
CA SER A 121 10.27 10.98 -14.84
C SER A 121 10.46 9.84 -15.84
N CYS A 122 9.47 8.95 -15.99
CA CYS A 122 9.50 7.89 -16.99
C CYS A 122 9.57 8.45 -18.42
N ASN A 123 8.74 9.46 -18.74
CA ASN A 123 8.74 10.10 -20.04
C ASN A 123 10.09 10.77 -20.35
N LYS A 124 10.75 11.39 -19.35
CA LYS A 124 12.09 11.93 -19.52
C LYS A 124 13.12 10.85 -19.83
N VAL A 125 13.10 9.72 -19.12
CA VAL A 125 13.96 8.57 -19.47
C VAL A 125 13.69 8.12 -20.91
N LEU A 126 12.43 7.95 -21.32
CA LEU A 126 12.09 7.53 -22.68
C LEU A 126 12.49 8.54 -23.76
N GLN A 127 12.41 9.84 -23.46
CA GLN A 127 12.84 10.91 -24.36
C GLN A 127 14.35 10.86 -24.64
N PHE A 128 15.15 10.58 -23.62
CA PHE A 128 16.61 10.67 -23.69
C PHE A 128 17.32 9.31 -23.80
N VAL A 129 16.60 8.20 -23.77
CA VAL A 129 17.15 6.83 -23.76
C VAL A 129 18.06 6.51 -24.96
N HIS A 130 17.96 7.25 -26.04
CA HIS A 130 18.74 7.02 -27.26
C HIS A 130 20.13 7.72 -27.26
N ILE A 131 20.39 8.60 -26.28
CA ILE A 131 21.61 9.42 -26.24
C ILE A 131 22.83 8.67 -25.66
N PRO A 132 22.70 7.91 -24.53
CA PRO A 132 23.88 7.26 -23.94
C PRO A 132 24.58 6.30 -24.91
N PRO A 133 25.92 6.20 -24.84
CA PRO A 133 26.68 5.30 -25.68
C PRO A 133 26.55 3.84 -25.20
N TYR A 134 25.44 3.21 -25.50
CA TYR A 134 25.24 1.79 -25.19
C TYR A 134 26.08 0.90 -26.09
N ASN A 135 26.54 -0.24 -25.56
CA ASN A 135 27.24 -1.23 -26.35
C ASN A 135 26.32 -2.02 -27.28
N THR A 136 25.07 -2.20 -26.86
CA THR A 136 24.07 -2.98 -27.60
C THR A 136 22.69 -2.30 -27.58
N GLU A 137 21.88 -2.63 -28.57
CA GLU A 137 20.47 -2.22 -28.59
C GLU A 137 19.68 -2.83 -27.42
N ALA A 138 20.01 -4.04 -26.99
CA ALA A 138 19.37 -4.71 -25.86
C ALA A 138 19.60 -3.93 -24.55
N GLU A 139 20.80 -3.38 -24.32
CA GLU A 139 21.05 -2.52 -23.15
C GLU A 139 20.18 -1.27 -23.16
N ARG A 140 20.08 -0.59 -24.30
CA ARG A 140 19.20 0.57 -24.47
C ARG A 140 17.74 0.20 -24.21
N ASN A 141 17.26 -0.87 -24.84
CA ASN A 141 15.86 -1.29 -24.74
C ASN A 141 15.51 -1.77 -23.33
N ALA A 142 16.46 -2.35 -22.58
CA ALA A 142 16.25 -2.70 -21.17
C ALA A 142 16.01 -1.46 -20.30
N LYS A 143 16.71 -0.32 -20.57
CA LYS A 143 16.45 0.93 -19.85
C LYS A 143 15.09 1.54 -20.20
N ALA A 144 14.72 1.51 -21.48
CA ALA A 144 13.39 1.91 -21.93
C ALA A 144 12.30 1.02 -21.31
N ALA A 145 12.53 -0.29 -21.20
CA ALA A 145 11.60 -1.25 -20.62
C ALA A 145 11.38 -1.00 -19.12
N GLU A 146 12.42 -0.64 -18.39
CA GLU A 146 12.29 -0.27 -16.97
C GLU A 146 11.41 0.97 -16.80
N ALA A 147 11.62 2.00 -17.63
CA ALA A 147 10.80 3.21 -17.59
C ALA A 147 9.34 2.95 -18.02
N ARG A 148 9.11 2.13 -19.05
CA ARG A 148 7.78 1.73 -19.50
C ARG A 148 7.05 0.92 -18.43
N PHE A 149 7.71 -0.06 -17.81
CA PHE A 149 7.11 -0.82 -16.70
C PHE A 149 6.61 0.12 -15.59
N MET A 150 7.47 1.05 -15.16
CA MET A 150 7.12 1.99 -14.10
C MET A 150 6.00 2.95 -14.53
N ARG A 151 6.00 3.41 -15.79
CA ARG A 151 4.92 4.25 -16.33
C ARG A 151 3.58 3.51 -16.31
N ALA A 152 3.58 2.26 -16.71
CA ALA A 152 2.39 1.41 -16.65
C ALA A 152 1.86 1.26 -15.20
N VAL A 153 2.75 1.09 -14.21
CA VAL A 153 2.37 1.03 -12.80
C VAL A 153 1.72 2.33 -12.33
N TYR A 154 2.28 3.49 -12.67
CA TYR A 154 1.70 4.77 -12.30
C TYR A 154 0.33 4.99 -12.94
N TYR A 155 0.18 4.70 -14.24
CA TYR A 155 -1.10 4.80 -14.92
C TYR A 155 -2.13 3.79 -14.43
N TYR A 156 -1.71 2.58 -14.04
CA TYR A 156 -2.60 1.60 -13.41
C TYR A 156 -3.26 2.20 -12.15
N HIS A 157 -2.47 2.80 -11.26
CA HIS A 157 -3.02 3.43 -10.08
C HIS A 157 -3.88 4.67 -10.40
N ALA A 158 -3.51 5.45 -11.39
CA ALA A 158 -4.30 6.61 -11.83
C ALA A 158 -5.68 6.17 -12.36
N ALA A 159 -5.72 5.19 -13.23
CA ALA A 159 -6.96 4.66 -13.81
C ALA A 159 -7.88 4.08 -12.72
N GLU A 160 -7.33 3.25 -11.85
CA GLU A 160 -8.12 2.52 -10.86
C GLU A 160 -8.63 3.38 -9.71
N GLN A 161 -7.84 4.34 -9.25
CA GLN A 161 -8.23 5.18 -8.12
C GLN A 161 -9.11 6.37 -8.54
N PHE A 162 -8.86 6.95 -9.71
CA PHE A 162 -9.54 8.18 -10.16
C PHE A 162 -10.51 7.98 -11.32
N GLY A 163 -10.64 6.77 -11.86
CA GLY A 163 -11.55 6.50 -12.96
C GLY A 163 -11.18 7.24 -14.25
N GLY A 164 -9.89 7.43 -14.49
CA GLY A 164 -9.32 8.08 -15.65
C GLY A 164 -8.25 9.10 -15.31
N ALA A 165 -7.41 9.42 -16.31
CA ALA A 165 -6.29 10.34 -16.18
C ALA A 165 -5.90 10.86 -17.57
N THR A 166 -5.20 11.98 -17.63
CA THR A 166 -4.65 12.50 -18.89
C THR A 166 -3.46 11.65 -19.35
N ILE A 167 -3.51 11.12 -20.55
CA ILE A 167 -2.37 10.43 -21.15
C ILE A 167 -1.33 11.45 -21.60
N VAL A 168 -0.14 11.38 -20.95
CA VAL A 168 1.06 12.17 -21.27
C VAL A 168 2.20 11.20 -21.55
N THR A 169 2.84 11.36 -22.71
CA THR A 169 3.96 10.51 -23.13
C THR A 169 5.21 11.35 -23.39
N GLU A 170 6.33 10.71 -23.67
CA GLU A 170 7.58 11.36 -24.11
C GLU A 170 7.40 12.24 -25.36
N LYS A 171 6.37 11.99 -26.15
CA LYS A 171 6.03 12.77 -27.36
C LYS A 171 5.35 14.09 -27.04
N ASN A 172 4.74 14.21 -25.87
CA ASN A 172 3.98 15.39 -25.45
C ASN A 172 4.81 16.37 -24.61
N THR A 173 6.06 16.03 -24.25
CA THR A 173 6.89 16.85 -23.36
C THR A 173 7.38 18.18 -23.96
N SER A 174 7.20 18.37 -25.27
CA SER A 174 7.56 19.61 -26.00
C SER A 174 6.34 20.49 -26.34
N ILE A 175 5.14 20.14 -25.83
CA ILE A 175 3.93 20.92 -26.09
C ILE A 175 4.02 22.25 -25.33
N ASP A 176 3.68 23.34 -26.02
CA ASP A 176 3.51 24.64 -25.37
C ASP A 176 2.42 24.55 -24.32
N GLN A 177 2.82 24.61 -23.06
CA GLN A 177 1.91 24.46 -21.91
C GLN A 177 0.85 25.57 -21.87
N SER A 178 1.06 26.68 -22.57
CA SER A 178 0.09 27.77 -22.62
C SER A 178 -1.17 27.43 -23.43
N VAL A 179 -1.09 26.41 -24.30
CA VAL A 179 -2.19 25.95 -25.15
C VAL A 179 -2.60 24.50 -24.86
N TYR A 180 -1.93 23.82 -23.93
CA TYR A 180 -2.26 22.45 -23.59
C TYR A 180 -3.53 22.38 -22.72
N VAL A 181 -4.53 21.70 -23.22
CA VAL A 181 -5.76 21.42 -22.48
C VAL A 181 -5.73 19.95 -22.07
N PRO A 182 -5.60 19.63 -20.76
CA PRO A 182 -5.64 18.25 -20.31
C PRO A 182 -7.02 17.64 -20.57
N VAL A 183 -7.04 16.40 -21.01
CA VAL A 183 -8.27 15.61 -21.23
C VAL A 183 -8.25 14.42 -20.29
N LYS A 184 -9.36 14.13 -19.62
CA LYS A 184 -9.51 12.91 -18.81
C LYS A 184 -9.80 11.74 -19.74
N ASN A 185 -8.75 11.00 -20.10
CA ASN A 185 -8.91 9.74 -20.82
C ASN A 185 -9.61 8.71 -19.91
N THR A 186 -10.40 7.85 -20.52
CA THR A 186 -11.08 6.76 -19.82
C THR A 186 -10.07 5.72 -19.33
N PRO A 187 -10.42 4.93 -18.30
CA PRO A 187 -9.56 3.82 -17.89
C PRO A 187 -9.29 2.84 -19.04
N GLN A 188 -10.26 2.52 -19.85
CA GLN A 188 -10.07 1.64 -21.00
C GLN A 188 -9.00 2.18 -21.96
N GLU A 189 -9.08 3.47 -22.36
CA GLU A 189 -8.04 4.09 -23.20
C GLU A 189 -6.66 4.01 -22.55
N ILE A 190 -6.57 4.22 -21.23
CA ILE A 190 -5.29 4.14 -20.50
C ILE A 190 -4.74 2.71 -20.50
N TYR A 191 -5.58 1.70 -20.33
CA TYR A 191 -5.16 0.30 -20.43
C TYR A 191 -4.69 -0.04 -21.84
N ASP A 192 -5.45 0.34 -22.86
CA ASP A 192 -5.20 -0.04 -24.25
C ASP A 192 -4.03 0.73 -24.88
N GLU A 193 -3.84 2.01 -24.53
CA GLU A 193 -2.81 2.85 -25.14
C GLU A 193 -1.50 2.88 -24.37
N ILE A 194 -1.52 2.68 -23.04
CA ILE A 194 -0.32 2.82 -22.18
C ILE A 194 -0.02 1.54 -21.42
N ILE A 195 -0.94 1.08 -20.54
CA ILE A 195 -0.59 0.06 -19.55
C ILE A 195 -0.17 -1.25 -20.23
N ILE A 196 -1.03 -1.78 -21.10
CA ILE A 196 -0.76 -3.06 -21.78
C ILE A 196 0.42 -2.95 -22.75
N PRO A 197 0.50 -1.95 -23.65
CA PRO A 197 1.66 -1.81 -24.54
C PRO A 197 2.98 -1.63 -23.83
N ASP A 198 3.02 -0.85 -22.75
CA ASP A 198 4.23 -0.63 -21.97
C ASP A 198 4.67 -1.90 -21.22
N LEU A 199 3.74 -2.69 -20.69
CA LEU A 199 4.05 -3.96 -20.03
C LEU A 199 4.50 -5.03 -21.02
N LEU A 200 3.91 -5.09 -22.23
CA LEU A 200 4.34 -6.01 -23.30
C LEU A 200 5.79 -5.69 -23.72
N TYR A 201 6.10 -4.41 -23.91
CA TYR A 201 7.47 -3.99 -24.20
C TYR A 201 8.42 -4.34 -23.04
N ALA A 202 7.97 -4.15 -21.80
CA ALA A 202 8.74 -4.50 -20.62
C ALA A 202 8.99 -6.02 -20.54
N MET A 203 7.99 -6.84 -20.83
CA MET A 203 8.15 -8.29 -20.90
C MET A 203 9.17 -8.71 -21.97
N GLU A 204 9.22 -8.04 -23.10
CA GLU A 204 10.19 -8.33 -24.16
C GLU A 204 11.62 -8.01 -23.74
N TRP A 205 11.86 -6.81 -23.19
CA TRP A 205 13.20 -6.24 -23.05
C TRP A 205 13.77 -6.21 -21.64
N LEU A 206 12.97 -6.41 -20.58
CA LEU A 206 13.52 -6.50 -19.23
C LEU A 206 14.40 -7.75 -19.10
N PRO A 207 15.46 -7.68 -18.27
CA PRO A 207 16.31 -8.84 -18.03
C PRO A 207 15.51 -9.94 -17.33
N LYS A 208 15.94 -11.18 -17.51
CA LYS A 208 15.42 -12.32 -16.74
C LYS A 208 15.55 -12.06 -15.22
N GLY A 209 16.62 -11.38 -14.83
CA GLY A 209 16.91 -11.03 -13.45
C GLY A 209 17.63 -12.13 -12.70
N ASP A 210 17.85 -11.87 -11.44
CA ASP A 210 18.32 -12.84 -10.45
C ASP A 210 17.61 -12.56 -9.11
N TYR A 211 17.80 -13.44 -8.13
CA TYR A 211 17.18 -13.25 -6.82
C TYR A 211 17.83 -12.16 -5.97
N THR A 212 18.91 -11.54 -6.41
CA THR A 212 19.63 -10.46 -5.71
C THR A 212 19.11 -9.07 -6.11
N ALA A 213 18.33 -8.97 -7.20
CA ALA A 213 17.84 -7.71 -7.77
C ALA A 213 16.30 -7.64 -7.84
N ILE A 214 15.60 -8.26 -6.90
CA ILE A 214 14.13 -8.35 -6.85
C ILE A 214 13.41 -7.01 -6.64
N THR A 215 14.15 -5.95 -6.34
CA THR A 215 13.63 -4.59 -6.15
C THR A 215 13.56 -3.78 -7.45
N ARG A 216 14.25 -4.23 -8.50
CA ARG A 216 14.05 -3.73 -9.85
C ARG A 216 13.14 -4.66 -10.63
N PRO A 217 12.29 -4.13 -11.52
CA PRO A 217 11.44 -4.98 -12.35
C PRO A 217 12.28 -5.84 -13.28
N THR A 218 11.85 -7.07 -13.43
CA THR A 218 12.44 -8.07 -14.30
C THR A 218 11.37 -8.63 -15.22
N LYS A 219 11.73 -9.54 -16.11
CA LYS A 219 10.76 -10.17 -17.03
C LYS A 219 9.58 -10.80 -16.29
N LYS A 220 9.82 -11.52 -15.16
CA LYS A 220 8.73 -12.07 -14.34
C LYS A 220 7.83 -10.99 -13.71
N SER A 221 8.40 -9.83 -13.37
CA SER A 221 7.62 -8.71 -12.85
C SER A 221 6.64 -8.17 -13.91
N ALA A 222 7.11 -8.04 -15.16
CA ALA A 222 6.28 -7.58 -16.26
C ALA A 222 5.16 -8.59 -16.60
N ILE A 223 5.47 -9.89 -16.66
CA ILE A 223 4.49 -10.95 -16.92
C ILE A 223 3.43 -10.98 -15.79
N GLY A 224 3.86 -10.94 -14.53
CA GLY A 224 2.93 -10.93 -13.40
C GLY A 224 2.06 -9.68 -13.37
N PHE A 225 2.64 -8.51 -13.72
CA PHE A 225 1.84 -7.28 -13.78
C PHE A 225 0.90 -7.25 -14.99
N LEU A 226 1.24 -7.90 -16.11
CA LEU A 226 0.31 -8.14 -17.23
C LEU A 226 -0.89 -8.96 -16.77
N ALA A 227 -0.66 -10.07 -16.05
CA ALA A 227 -1.76 -10.88 -15.53
C ALA A 227 -2.69 -10.05 -14.63
N ARG A 228 -2.12 -9.25 -13.70
CA ARG A 228 -2.88 -8.34 -12.83
C ARG A 228 -3.61 -7.27 -13.63
N ALA A 229 -2.94 -6.63 -14.60
CA ALA A 229 -3.51 -5.55 -15.40
C ALA A 229 -4.67 -6.02 -16.27
N TYR A 230 -4.53 -7.15 -16.94
CA TYR A 230 -5.60 -7.73 -17.73
C TYR A 230 -6.81 -8.12 -16.87
N LEU A 231 -6.58 -8.77 -15.72
CA LEU A 231 -7.66 -9.09 -14.80
C LEU A 231 -8.37 -7.81 -14.32
N GLN A 232 -7.60 -6.79 -13.92
CA GLN A 232 -8.16 -5.55 -13.38
C GLN A 232 -8.90 -4.73 -14.44
N ALA A 233 -8.44 -4.74 -15.69
CA ALA A 233 -9.08 -4.04 -16.80
C ALA A 233 -10.53 -4.51 -17.06
N THR A 234 -10.89 -5.75 -16.66
CA THR A 234 -12.27 -6.26 -16.78
C THR A 234 -13.31 -5.41 -16.05
N ARG A 235 -12.89 -4.54 -15.15
CA ARG A 235 -13.75 -3.53 -14.52
C ARG A 235 -14.28 -2.49 -15.52
N TRP A 236 -13.51 -2.19 -16.55
CA TRP A 236 -13.68 -1.00 -17.39
C TRP A 236 -14.08 -1.29 -18.84
N VAL A 237 -14.00 -2.54 -19.25
CA VAL A 237 -14.25 -2.96 -20.64
C VAL A 237 -15.59 -3.68 -20.76
N ASP A 238 -16.27 -3.51 -21.88
CA ASP A 238 -17.55 -4.18 -22.15
C ASP A 238 -17.31 -5.65 -22.55
N ASP A 239 -16.35 -5.90 -23.45
CA ASP A 239 -15.93 -7.25 -23.85
C ASP A 239 -14.81 -7.74 -22.95
N LYS A 240 -15.18 -8.48 -21.92
CA LYS A 240 -14.26 -8.98 -20.88
C LYS A 240 -13.54 -10.27 -21.26
N ALA A 241 -14.06 -11.03 -22.22
CA ALA A 241 -13.59 -12.41 -22.50
C ALA A 241 -12.10 -12.44 -22.82
N GLY A 242 -11.65 -11.64 -23.79
CA GLY A 242 -10.23 -11.57 -24.16
C GLY A 242 -9.32 -11.07 -23.04
N TYR A 243 -9.81 -10.26 -22.12
CA TYR A 243 -9.04 -9.79 -20.97
C TYR A 243 -8.87 -10.90 -19.94
N TYR A 244 -9.91 -11.69 -19.66
CA TYR A 244 -9.79 -12.88 -18.79
C TYR A 244 -8.86 -13.93 -19.40
N GLU A 245 -8.96 -14.21 -20.71
CA GLU A 245 -8.07 -15.11 -21.42
C GLU A 245 -6.59 -14.70 -21.30
N ASN A 246 -6.30 -13.40 -21.47
CA ASN A 246 -4.95 -12.87 -21.31
C ASN A 246 -4.49 -12.92 -19.85
N ALA A 247 -5.35 -12.57 -18.88
CA ALA A 247 -5.02 -12.69 -17.45
C ALA A 247 -4.63 -14.12 -17.10
N LEU A 248 -5.41 -15.10 -17.53
CA LEU A 248 -5.11 -16.54 -17.34
C LEU A 248 -3.81 -16.92 -18.03
N THR A 249 -3.60 -16.49 -19.27
CA THR A 249 -2.41 -16.82 -20.06
C THR A 249 -1.14 -16.33 -19.37
N TYR A 250 -1.07 -15.05 -18.96
CA TYR A 250 0.13 -14.51 -18.33
C TYR A 250 0.33 -15.06 -16.91
N ALA A 251 -0.73 -15.33 -16.15
CA ALA A 251 -0.61 -15.99 -14.86
C ALA A 251 -0.04 -17.41 -15.03
N LYS A 252 -0.56 -18.18 -15.99
CA LYS A 252 -0.08 -19.53 -16.30
C LYS A 252 1.36 -19.54 -16.80
N MET A 253 1.83 -18.55 -17.55
CA MET A 253 3.24 -18.48 -17.97
C MET A 253 4.20 -18.57 -16.77
N LEU A 254 3.88 -17.94 -15.65
CA LEU A 254 4.70 -17.98 -14.44
C LEU A 254 4.45 -19.25 -13.62
N ILE A 255 3.21 -19.74 -13.57
CA ILE A 255 2.85 -21.00 -12.89
C ILE A 255 3.54 -22.17 -13.57
N ASP A 256 3.44 -22.27 -14.90
CA ASP A 256 4.02 -23.36 -15.69
C ASP A 256 5.56 -23.31 -15.65
N ASP A 257 6.16 -22.11 -15.68
CA ASP A 257 7.61 -21.96 -15.49
C ASP A 257 8.06 -22.54 -14.14
N TRP A 258 7.29 -22.33 -13.07
CA TRP A 258 7.62 -22.93 -11.77
C TRP A 258 7.32 -24.43 -11.72
N GLU A 259 6.11 -24.86 -12.09
CA GLU A 259 5.66 -26.22 -11.87
C GLU A 259 6.23 -27.24 -12.86
N ILE A 260 6.51 -26.81 -14.09
CA ILE A 260 6.99 -27.67 -15.17
C ILE A 260 8.49 -27.51 -15.36
N ASP A 261 8.96 -26.25 -15.41
CA ASP A 261 10.33 -25.91 -15.79
C ASP A 261 11.23 -25.59 -14.59
N GLY A 262 10.71 -25.65 -13.34
CA GLY A 262 11.47 -25.37 -12.12
C GLY A 262 12.02 -23.94 -12.03
N GLY A 263 11.34 -22.98 -12.68
CA GLY A 263 11.76 -21.57 -12.73
C GLY A 263 12.84 -21.28 -13.77
N ALA A 264 13.07 -22.18 -14.72
CA ALA A 264 14.19 -22.05 -15.65
C ALA A 264 14.07 -20.89 -16.62
N ASN A 265 12.84 -20.46 -17.01
CA ASN A 265 12.64 -19.42 -18.00
C ASN A 265 12.55 -18.02 -17.39
N TYR A 266 11.89 -17.86 -16.23
CA TYR A 266 11.60 -16.55 -15.63
C TYR A 266 12.10 -16.42 -14.19
N MET A 267 12.80 -17.42 -13.64
CA MET A 267 13.24 -17.47 -12.24
C MET A 267 12.06 -17.39 -11.26
N THR A 268 10.98 -18.05 -11.58
CA THR A 268 9.84 -18.21 -10.69
C THR A 268 10.15 -19.20 -9.58
N PHE A 269 9.55 -19.01 -8.44
CA PHE A 269 9.71 -19.89 -7.30
C PHE A 269 8.52 -19.77 -6.35
N MET A 270 8.12 -20.86 -5.74
CA MET A 270 7.13 -20.87 -4.66
C MET A 270 7.71 -21.65 -3.47
N TYR A 271 7.80 -21.01 -2.30
CA TYR A 271 8.26 -21.68 -1.09
C TYR A 271 7.30 -22.80 -0.70
N SER A 272 7.84 -23.91 -0.26
CA SER A 272 7.04 -25.03 0.28
C SER A 272 6.52 -24.77 1.69
N ASN A 273 7.16 -23.85 2.43
CA ASN A 273 6.75 -23.41 3.75
C ASN A 273 6.31 -21.93 3.70
N PHE A 274 5.15 -21.65 4.24
CA PHE A 274 4.59 -20.30 4.28
C PHE A 274 5.47 -19.30 5.05
N ASP A 275 6.14 -19.74 6.12
CA ASP A 275 6.96 -18.87 6.96
C ASP A 275 8.16 -18.27 6.22
N ASP A 276 8.66 -18.96 5.20
CA ASP A 276 9.81 -18.51 4.41
C ASP A 276 9.49 -17.26 3.56
N ILE A 277 8.21 -17.02 3.24
CA ILE A 277 7.77 -15.87 2.41
C ILE A 277 8.13 -14.55 3.10
N PHE A 278 7.93 -14.49 4.42
CA PHE A 278 8.13 -13.28 5.21
C PHE A 278 9.40 -13.36 6.07
N SER A 279 10.28 -14.33 5.77
CA SER A 279 11.56 -14.47 6.45
C SER A 279 12.40 -13.21 6.30
N GLU A 280 12.82 -12.64 7.44
CA GLU A 280 13.67 -11.46 7.46
C GLU A 280 15.06 -11.72 6.87
N ALA A 281 15.56 -12.94 7.03
CA ALA A 281 16.88 -13.35 6.52
C ALA A 281 16.90 -13.31 4.97
N GLU A 282 15.79 -13.66 4.33
CA GLU A 282 15.65 -13.69 2.87
C GLU A 282 14.91 -12.46 2.32
N ASN A 283 14.69 -11.44 3.14
CA ASN A 283 13.86 -10.31 2.74
C ASN A 283 14.27 -9.67 1.40
N TYR A 284 15.59 -9.47 1.16
CA TYR A 284 16.10 -8.89 -0.08
C TYR A 284 16.42 -9.91 -1.18
N THR A 285 16.41 -11.20 -0.86
CA THR A 285 16.69 -12.31 -1.79
C THR A 285 15.50 -13.25 -1.95
N ASN A 286 14.32 -12.79 -1.60
CA ASN A 286 13.10 -13.58 -1.60
C ASN A 286 12.77 -14.12 -3.00
N LYS A 287 12.76 -15.43 -3.13
CA LYS A 287 12.60 -16.10 -4.43
C LYS A 287 11.15 -16.08 -4.93
N GLU A 288 10.17 -16.10 -4.02
CA GLU A 288 8.75 -16.10 -4.38
C GLU A 288 8.29 -14.72 -4.89
N ALA A 289 9.01 -13.65 -4.53
CA ALA A 289 8.69 -12.32 -4.99
C ALA A 289 8.84 -12.21 -6.52
N LEU A 290 7.80 -11.71 -7.16
CA LEU A 290 7.85 -11.28 -8.56
C LEU A 290 8.38 -9.85 -8.65
N TRP A 291 8.06 -9.02 -7.67
CA TRP A 291 8.61 -7.68 -7.52
C TRP A 291 8.47 -7.20 -6.08
N LYS A 292 9.52 -6.52 -5.58
CA LYS A 292 9.52 -5.87 -4.26
C LYS A 292 9.94 -4.41 -4.37
N HIS A 293 9.44 -3.59 -3.47
CA HIS A 293 9.95 -2.23 -3.25
C HIS A 293 11.00 -2.24 -2.14
N ALA A 294 12.18 -1.67 -2.42
CA ALA A 294 13.26 -1.55 -1.44
C ALA A 294 13.27 -0.18 -0.78
N TYR A 295 13.68 -0.16 0.47
CA TYR A 295 13.98 1.06 1.22
C TYR A 295 15.49 1.20 1.40
N TYR A 296 15.98 2.41 1.35
CA TYR A 296 17.40 2.67 1.41
C TYR A 296 17.83 3.06 2.82
N ALA A 297 18.83 2.34 3.36
CA ALA A 297 19.30 2.55 4.73
C ALA A 297 20.30 3.70 4.89
N ASP A 298 20.86 4.25 3.79
CA ASP A 298 21.88 5.31 3.86
C ASP A 298 21.24 6.67 4.19
N PRO A 299 21.65 7.29 5.32
CA PRO A 299 21.13 8.59 5.73
C PRO A 299 21.38 9.71 4.71
N THR A 300 22.40 9.58 3.87
CA THR A 300 22.75 10.58 2.84
C THR A 300 21.62 10.75 1.82
N PHE A 301 20.90 9.67 1.54
CA PHE A 301 19.77 9.66 0.60
C PHE A 301 18.41 9.79 1.29
N ASN A 302 18.35 9.67 2.61
CA ASN A 302 17.12 9.73 3.39
C ASN A 302 16.69 11.16 3.79
N GLY A 303 17.31 12.20 3.24
CA GLY A 303 16.97 13.60 3.52
C GLY A 303 17.27 13.99 4.98
N SER A 304 18.21 14.86 5.16
CA SER A 304 18.98 15.09 6.39
C SER A 304 18.24 15.65 7.61
N SER A 305 17.02 16.10 7.53
CA SER A 305 16.39 16.75 8.69
C SER A 305 15.23 15.99 9.33
N ASN A 306 14.63 15.09 8.64
CA ASN A 306 13.48 14.32 9.13
C ASN A 306 13.49 12.84 8.72
N GLY A 307 14.57 12.27 8.24
CA GLY A 307 14.88 10.83 7.97
C GLY A 307 13.72 9.83 7.71
N ALA A 308 12.52 10.33 7.78
CA ALA A 308 11.32 9.56 7.83
C ALA A 308 10.69 9.31 6.44
N HIS A 309 11.24 9.92 5.39
CA HIS A 309 10.56 9.94 4.09
C HIS A 309 10.79 8.70 3.22
N VAL A 310 11.75 7.87 3.57
CA VAL A 310 12.21 6.73 2.75
C VAL A 310 12.20 5.40 3.49
N LEU A 311 11.65 5.36 4.69
CA LEU A 311 11.60 4.13 5.51
C LEU A 311 10.16 3.65 5.64
N SER A 312 9.96 2.33 5.61
CA SER A 312 8.64 1.75 5.84
C SER A 312 8.18 1.94 7.28
N GLN A 313 6.91 2.31 7.44
CA GLN A 313 6.21 2.31 8.74
C GLN A 313 5.04 1.33 8.79
N ASN A 314 4.88 0.53 7.77
CA ASN A 314 3.70 -0.31 7.61
C ASN A 314 3.46 -1.24 8.80
N HIS A 315 4.55 -1.75 9.41
CA HIS A 315 4.46 -2.59 10.61
C HIS A 315 3.75 -1.90 11.80
N THR A 316 3.82 -0.57 11.91
CA THR A 316 3.18 0.14 13.03
C THR A 316 1.68 0.32 12.85
N LEU A 317 1.19 0.28 11.62
CA LEU A 317 -0.20 0.55 11.29
C LEU A 317 -1.13 -0.57 11.75
N PHE A 318 -0.67 -1.81 11.66
CA PHE A 318 -1.46 -3.00 11.99
C PHE A 318 -1.32 -3.43 13.46
N ARG A 319 -0.46 -2.79 14.21
CA ARG A 319 -0.17 -3.15 15.59
C ARG A 319 -1.24 -2.61 16.54
N CYS A 320 -1.69 -3.44 17.47
CA CYS A 320 -2.62 -3.03 18.51
C CYS A 320 -1.96 -2.08 19.54
N GLN A 321 -2.78 -1.44 20.38
CA GLN A 321 -2.34 -0.39 21.33
C GLN A 321 -1.81 -0.99 22.63
N LEU A 322 -0.68 -1.67 22.58
CA LEU A 322 -0.10 -2.40 23.71
C LEU A 322 0.11 -1.54 24.98
N THR A 323 0.42 -0.26 24.80
CA THR A 323 0.68 0.68 25.91
C THR A 323 -0.55 1.06 26.73
N GLU A 324 -1.73 0.63 26.31
CA GLU A 324 -2.93 0.74 27.14
C GLU A 324 -2.88 -0.21 28.34
N PHE A 325 -2.02 -1.24 28.32
CA PHE A 325 -1.81 -2.14 29.44
C PHE A 325 -0.52 -1.77 30.19
N PRO A 326 -0.54 -1.63 31.55
CA PRO A 326 0.58 -1.08 32.32
C PRO A 326 1.87 -1.90 32.31
N ALA A 327 1.80 -3.19 31.99
CA ALA A 327 2.99 -4.04 31.82
C ALA A 327 3.70 -3.78 30.47
N ARG A 328 3.19 -2.86 29.67
CA ARG A 328 3.76 -2.46 28.37
C ARG A 328 4.00 -0.96 28.35
N GLU A 329 5.17 -0.53 27.92
CA GLU A 329 5.49 0.88 27.76
C GLU A 329 6.28 1.13 26.48
N ASN A 330 6.20 2.36 25.98
CA ASN A 330 7.08 2.85 24.93
C ASN A 330 8.38 3.34 25.55
N ASN A 331 9.40 2.51 25.52
CA ASN A 331 10.76 2.85 25.95
C ASN A 331 11.75 2.77 24.78
N ALA A 332 13.03 3.12 25.03
CA ALA A 332 14.05 3.11 23.98
C ALA A 332 14.21 1.72 23.33
N ASP A 333 14.12 0.66 24.13
CA ASP A 333 14.27 -0.72 23.62
C ASP A 333 13.03 -1.14 22.82
N SER A 334 11.83 -0.73 23.22
CA SER A 334 10.61 -1.01 22.49
C SER A 334 10.52 -0.26 21.15
N TYR A 335 11.26 0.83 20.99
CA TYR A 335 11.32 1.55 19.70
C TYR A 335 12.24 0.89 18.66
N VAL A 336 13.18 0.08 19.08
CA VAL A 336 14.09 -0.65 18.19
C VAL A 336 13.58 -2.06 17.85
N THR A 337 12.44 -2.42 18.37
CA THR A 337 11.77 -3.69 18.07
C THR A 337 10.46 -3.45 17.36
N TRP A 338 10.01 -4.42 16.59
CA TRP A 338 8.68 -4.37 15.95
C TRP A 338 7.53 -4.31 16.99
N GLU A 339 7.79 -4.61 18.26
CA GLU A 339 6.87 -4.46 19.39
C GLU A 339 6.76 -3.03 19.93
N GLY A 340 7.53 -2.08 19.41
CA GLY A 340 7.54 -0.68 19.83
C GLY A 340 6.27 0.08 19.47
N SER A 341 6.37 1.38 19.34
CA SER A 341 5.25 2.29 19.14
C SER A 341 4.23 1.81 18.10
N ALA A 342 2.98 1.67 18.52
CA ALA A 342 1.86 1.31 17.67
C ALA A 342 1.07 2.55 17.25
N ASN A 343 0.70 2.62 15.97
CA ASN A 343 -0.29 3.59 15.50
C ASN A 343 -1.72 3.06 15.66
N GLY A 344 -1.90 1.72 15.65
CA GLY A 344 -3.19 1.07 15.85
C GLY A 344 -4.24 1.54 14.86
N SER A 345 -3.89 1.66 13.59
CA SER A 345 -4.77 2.23 12.57
C SER A 345 -5.62 1.18 11.86
N PHE A 346 -5.12 -0.05 11.74
CA PHE A 346 -5.75 -1.14 11.01
C PHE A 346 -6.03 -2.31 11.96
N MET A 347 -7.26 -2.43 12.39
CA MET A 347 -7.78 -3.55 13.15
C MET A 347 -8.45 -4.54 12.18
N PRO A 348 -8.19 -5.85 12.26
CA PRO A 348 -8.91 -6.82 11.44
C PRO A 348 -10.42 -6.75 11.72
N THR A 349 -11.24 -6.83 10.68
CA THR A 349 -12.68 -6.98 10.84
C THR A 349 -13.01 -8.37 11.36
N GLN A 350 -14.21 -8.54 11.91
CA GLN A 350 -14.74 -9.87 12.23
C GLN A 350 -14.75 -10.78 11.00
N HIS A 351 -15.05 -10.22 9.82
CA HIS A 351 -15.00 -10.95 8.56
C HIS A 351 -13.60 -11.48 8.28
N LEU A 352 -12.54 -10.63 8.36
CA LEU A 352 -11.18 -11.10 8.13
C LEU A 352 -10.79 -12.25 9.05
N LEU A 353 -11.12 -12.16 10.35
CA LEU A 353 -10.83 -13.24 11.30
C LEU A 353 -11.63 -14.51 10.97
N SER A 354 -12.89 -14.38 10.56
CA SER A 354 -13.73 -15.51 10.16
C SER A 354 -13.22 -16.24 8.92
N LEU A 355 -12.51 -15.55 8.03
CA LEU A 355 -11.88 -16.20 6.86
C LEU A 355 -10.88 -17.30 7.27
N PHE A 356 -10.25 -17.17 8.44
CA PHE A 356 -9.29 -18.17 8.95
C PHE A 356 -9.97 -19.33 9.71
N VAL A 357 -11.28 -19.35 9.83
CA VAL A 357 -12.02 -20.48 10.40
C VAL A 357 -12.38 -21.46 9.28
N ASN A 358 -11.85 -22.68 9.37
CA ASN A 358 -12.16 -23.75 8.42
C ASN A 358 -13.59 -24.28 8.61
N GLY A 359 -14.10 -25.00 7.62
CA GLY A 359 -15.46 -25.57 7.68
C GLY A 359 -15.67 -26.61 8.80
N ASP A 360 -14.60 -27.20 9.32
CA ASP A 360 -14.60 -28.09 10.48
C ASP A 360 -14.45 -27.37 11.84
N GLY A 361 -14.40 -26.05 11.84
CA GLY A 361 -14.25 -25.23 13.03
C GLY A 361 -12.80 -25.05 13.51
N THR A 362 -11.81 -25.61 12.82
CA THR A 362 -10.39 -25.38 13.14
C THR A 362 -9.90 -24.06 12.54
N LEU A 363 -8.78 -23.51 13.04
CA LEU A 363 -8.11 -22.37 12.44
C LEU A 363 -7.22 -22.80 11.25
N ASP A 364 -7.25 -21.99 10.20
CA ASP A 364 -6.25 -22.04 9.13
C ASP A 364 -4.87 -21.74 9.74
N PRO A 365 -3.84 -22.57 9.50
CA PRO A 365 -2.52 -22.41 10.12
C PRO A 365 -1.87 -21.04 9.84
N ARG A 366 -2.27 -20.36 8.77
CA ARG A 366 -1.78 -19.01 8.45
C ARG A 366 -2.15 -17.98 9.52
N PHE A 367 -3.24 -18.18 10.28
CA PHE A 367 -3.64 -17.24 11.32
C PHE A 367 -2.47 -16.92 12.27
N TYR A 368 -1.89 -17.94 12.91
CA TYR A 368 -0.78 -17.73 13.84
C TYR A 368 0.56 -17.40 13.17
N LYS A 369 0.65 -17.51 11.84
CA LYS A 369 1.87 -17.16 11.09
C LYS A 369 1.91 -15.69 10.69
N ILE A 370 0.75 -15.07 10.49
CA ILE A 370 0.64 -13.68 10.05
C ILE A 370 0.00 -12.74 11.05
N PHE A 371 -0.58 -13.26 12.13
CA PHE A 371 -1.09 -12.46 13.23
C PHE A 371 -0.38 -12.80 14.53
N GLN A 372 0.10 -11.79 15.21
CA GLN A 372 0.52 -11.90 16.59
C GLN A 372 -0.67 -11.66 17.49
N ASN A 373 -0.86 -12.54 18.45
CA ASN A 373 -1.97 -12.52 19.41
C ASN A 373 -1.52 -12.60 20.87
N ASP A 374 -0.20 -12.65 21.14
CA ASP A 374 0.38 -12.68 22.47
C ASP A 374 1.57 -11.71 22.57
N TRP A 375 1.77 -11.13 23.76
CA TRP A 375 2.82 -10.15 24.01
C TRP A 375 3.36 -10.28 25.43
N SER A 376 4.68 -10.32 25.55
CA SER A 376 5.37 -10.33 26.85
C SER A 376 5.43 -8.93 27.46
N ALA A 377 5.56 -8.87 28.79
CA ALA A 377 5.80 -7.62 29.51
C ALA A 377 7.18 -7.05 29.19
N ASN A 378 7.26 -5.75 28.92
CA ASN A 378 8.53 -5.01 28.82
C ASN A 378 8.72 -4.01 29.98
N LYS A 379 7.78 -4.05 30.94
CA LYS A 379 7.79 -3.29 32.18
C LYS A 379 7.19 -4.14 33.29
N GLU A 380 7.82 -4.11 34.44
CA GLU A 380 7.24 -4.73 35.64
C GLU A 380 5.94 -4.04 36.03
N PHE A 381 4.92 -4.82 36.35
CA PHE A 381 3.61 -4.33 36.75
C PHE A 381 3.06 -5.11 37.94
N VAL A 382 2.57 -4.39 38.94
CA VAL A 382 1.92 -4.98 40.13
C VAL A 382 0.44 -4.64 40.11
N TRP A 383 -0.40 -5.66 40.24
CA TRP A 383 -1.86 -5.48 40.24
C TRP A 383 -2.33 -4.69 41.45
N THR A 384 -2.95 -3.54 41.21
CA THR A 384 -3.69 -2.74 42.19
C THR A 384 -5.18 -2.98 42.06
N LYS A 385 -5.95 -2.55 43.05
CA LYS A 385 -7.40 -2.65 43.02
C LYS A 385 -8.01 -1.88 41.83
N ASP A 386 -7.48 -0.71 41.53
CA ASP A 386 -7.99 0.13 40.44
C ASP A 386 -7.75 -0.52 39.08
N PHE A 387 -6.56 -1.09 38.87
CA PHE A 387 -6.26 -1.83 37.66
C PHE A 387 -7.03 -3.14 37.56
N ALA A 388 -7.24 -3.85 38.67
CA ALA A 388 -8.06 -5.05 38.68
C ALA A 388 -9.51 -4.72 38.25
N ASN A 389 -10.10 -3.67 38.79
CA ASN A 389 -11.41 -3.20 38.39
C ASN A 389 -11.44 -2.74 36.91
N LYS A 390 -10.42 -1.98 36.49
CA LYS A 390 -10.33 -1.49 35.09
C LYS A 390 -10.30 -2.62 34.05
N TYR A 391 -9.66 -3.75 34.38
CA TYR A 391 -9.52 -4.88 33.44
C TYR A 391 -10.43 -6.06 33.78
N ASP A 392 -11.48 -5.83 34.55
CA ASP A 392 -12.48 -6.83 34.95
C ASP A 392 -11.85 -8.08 35.56
N LYS A 393 -10.90 -7.89 36.48
CA LYS A 393 -10.19 -8.96 37.18
C LYS A 393 -10.74 -9.21 38.58
N ASP A 394 -10.73 -10.47 39.01
CA ASP A 394 -11.05 -10.81 40.39
C ASP A 394 -9.97 -10.26 41.33
N THR A 395 -10.34 -9.20 42.07
CA THR A 395 -9.43 -8.51 43.00
C THR A 395 -8.89 -9.43 44.10
N THR A 396 -9.67 -10.45 44.48
CA THR A 396 -9.20 -11.44 45.50
C THR A 396 -8.14 -12.35 44.93
N ALA A 397 -8.21 -12.65 43.67
CA ALA A 397 -7.26 -13.57 43.04
C ALA A 397 -5.92 -12.91 42.67
N ILE A 398 -5.96 -11.62 42.20
CA ILE A 398 -4.76 -11.03 41.58
C ILE A 398 -4.12 -9.89 42.35
N LEU A 399 -4.77 -9.31 43.37
CA LEU A 399 -4.23 -8.15 44.09
C LEU A 399 -2.83 -8.42 44.62
N GLY A 400 -1.87 -7.55 44.28
CA GLY A 400 -0.47 -7.66 44.66
C GLY A 400 0.34 -8.68 43.86
N GLN A 401 -0.25 -9.41 42.92
CA GLN A 401 0.52 -10.23 42.00
C GLN A 401 1.33 -9.35 41.04
N THR A 402 2.51 -9.83 40.69
CA THR A 402 3.44 -9.13 39.80
C THR A 402 3.54 -9.83 38.45
N ILE A 403 3.53 -9.05 37.37
CA ILE A 403 3.99 -9.47 36.06
C ILE A 403 5.42 -8.94 35.91
N ALA A 404 6.40 -9.83 35.85
CA ALA A 404 7.78 -9.44 35.61
C ALA A 404 8.09 -9.22 34.14
N VAL A 405 9.13 -8.45 33.83
CA VAL A 405 9.61 -8.27 32.47
C VAL A 405 9.94 -9.62 31.83
N GLY A 406 9.42 -9.87 30.63
CA GLY A 406 9.56 -11.13 29.90
C GLY A 406 8.48 -12.17 30.17
N GLU A 407 7.63 -11.98 31.20
CA GLU A 407 6.43 -12.83 31.38
C GLU A 407 5.30 -12.42 30.43
N ASP A 408 4.33 -13.32 30.23
CA ASP A 408 3.14 -13.03 29.44
C ASP A 408 2.38 -11.85 30.05
N ALA A 409 2.09 -10.85 29.20
CA ALA A 409 1.38 -9.65 29.58
C ALA A 409 -0.02 -9.60 29.04
N ILE A 410 -0.17 -9.84 27.75
CA ILE A 410 -1.44 -9.77 27.00
C ILE A 410 -1.53 -10.98 26.10
N GLU A 411 -2.71 -11.60 26.05
CA GLU A 411 -3.02 -12.66 25.12
C GLU A 411 -4.43 -12.47 24.57
N PHE A 412 -4.58 -12.48 23.23
CA PHE A 412 -5.86 -12.50 22.56
C PHE A 412 -6.21 -13.95 22.20
N ILE A 413 -7.41 -14.41 22.59
CA ILE A 413 -7.84 -15.78 22.37
C ILE A 413 -9.00 -15.87 21.37
N MET A 414 -8.91 -16.86 20.47
CA MET A 414 -9.95 -17.18 19.51
C MET A 414 -10.83 -18.33 20.00
N PRO A 415 -12.14 -18.35 19.69
CA PRO A 415 -13.01 -19.48 20.04
C PRO A 415 -12.54 -20.85 19.52
N GLN A 416 -11.69 -20.86 18.50
CA GLN A 416 -11.13 -22.05 17.86
C GLN A 416 -9.82 -22.54 18.51
N ASP A 417 -9.27 -21.80 19.47
CA ASP A 417 -8.06 -22.22 20.17
C ASP A 417 -8.33 -23.49 20.97
N ALA A 418 -7.40 -24.43 20.94
CA ALA A 418 -7.57 -25.73 21.60
C ALA A 418 -7.79 -25.60 23.13
N ASP A 419 -7.24 -24.56 23.73
CA ASP A 419 -7.33 -24.25 25.16
C ASP A 419 -8.28 -23.08 25.48
N TYR A 420 -9.06 -22.62 24.50
CA TYR A 420 -9.98 -21.48 24.64
C TYR A 420 -10.84 -21.53 25.88
N THR A 421 -11.50 -22.69 26.15
CA THR A 421 -12.40 -22.84 27.30
C THR A 421 -11.65 -22.65 28.62
N ALA A 422 -10.44 -23.20 28.74
CA ALA A 422 -9.62 -23.07 29.93
C ALA A 422 -9.12 -21.63 30.13
N LYS A 423 -8.63 -21.00 29.07
CA LYS A 423 -8.18 -19.60 29.09
C LYS A 423 -9.31 -18.63 29.38
N LYS A 424 -10.48 -18.83 28.75
CA LYS A 424 -11.66 -18.03 29.02
C LYS A 424 -12.10 -18.14 30.49
N ALA A 425 -12.06 -19.32 31.09
CA ALA A 425 -12.36 -19.50 32.50
C ALA A 425 -11.32 -18.81 33.41
N ALA A 426 -10.05 -18.80 33.00
CA ALA A 426 -8.98 -18.15 33.73
C ALA A 426 -8.92 -16.62 33.53
N LYS A 427 -9.69 -16.06 32.63
CA LYS A 427 -9.64 -14.64 32.23
C LYS A 427 -9.63 -13.68 33.44
N TYR A 428 -10.47 -13.94 34.42
CA TYR A 428 -10.63 -13.06 35.57
C TYR A 428 -9.55 -13.27 36.66
N THR A 429 -8.95 -14.45 36.73
CA THR A 429 -8.02 -14.84 37.81
C THR A 429 -6.56 -14.90 37.36
N SER A 430 -6.28 -14.89 36.07
CA SER A 430 -4.92 -14.85 35.55
C SER A 430 -4.26 -13.49 35.75
N LYS A 431 -2.96 -13.48 36.09
CA LYS A 431 -2.18 -12.24 36.23
C LYS A 431 -1.92 -11.55 34.87
N HIS A 432 -1.83 -12.28 33.75
CA HIS A 432 -1.77 -11.65 32.43
C HIS A 432 -3.17 -11.30 31.93
N LEU A 433 -3.26 -10.35 31.03
CA LEU A 433 -4.52 -9.88 30.45
C LEU A 433 -4.92 -10.84 29.31
N ILE A 434 -5.96 -11.63 29.55
CA ILE A 434 -6.59 -12.44 28.50
C ILE A 434 -7.73 -11.63 27.90
N VAL A 435 -7.67 -11.40 26.59
CA VAL A 435 -8.66 -10.70 25.77
C VAL A 435 -9.40 -11.75 24.93
N ASP A 436 -10.67 -11.97 25.22
CA ASP A 436 -11.50 -12.89 24.45
C ASP A 436 -11.96 -12.22 23.16
N TYR A 437 -12.03 -12.98 22.08
CA TYR A 437 -12.65 -12.55 20.83
C TYR A 437 -13.99 -11.82 21.05
N ALA A 438 -14.84 -12.32 21.95
CA ALA A 438 -16.12 -11.71 22.26
C ALA A 438 -16.02 -10.34 22.97
N ASP A 439 -14.91 -10.01 23.61
CA ASP A 439 -14.68 -8.70 24.22
C ASP A 439 -14.46 -7.61 23.17
N VAL A 440 -13.92 -8.00 22.02
CA VAL A 440 -13.58 -7.10 20.92
C VAL A 440 -14.65 -7.12 19.83
N TYR A 441 -15.24 -8.29 19.57
CA TYR A 441 -16.26 -8.52 18.56
C TYR A 441 -17.50 -9.12 19.22
N ASN A 442 -18.60 -8.36 19.30
CA ASN A 442 -19.81 -8.84 19.94
C ASN A 442 -20.58 -9.87 19.09
N ASP A 443 -21.42 -10.70 19.73
CA ASP A 443 -22.18 -11.77 19.10
C ASP A 443 -23.15 -11.31 18.00
N ALA A 444 -23.44 -10.01 17.91
CA ALA A 444 -24.29 -9.44 16.88
C ALA A 444 -23.53 -9.12 15.57
N GLY A 445 -22.27 -9.54 15.43
CA GLY A 445 -21.44 -9.22 14.27
C GLY A 445 -21.07 -7.75 14.17
N LYS A 446 -21.40 -6.98 15.21
CA LYS A 446 -21.06 -5.57 15.31
C LYS A 446 -19.77 -5.48 16.11
N SER A 447 -18.75 -4.88 15.53
CA SER A 447 -17.65 -4.37 16.34
C SER A 447 -18.25 -3.57 17.51
N ILE A 448 -17.73 -3.76 18.73
CA ILE A 448 -18.05 -2.92 19.91
C ILE A 448 -17.99 -1.43 19.56
N LEU A 449 -17.19 -1.08 18.55
CA LEU A 449 -17.07 0.25 17.96
C LEU A 449 -18.39 0.86 17.46
N MET A 450 -19.42 0.08 17.12
CA MET A 450 -20.65 0.63 16.54
C MET A 450 -21.63 1.20 17.59
N ASN A 451 -21.46 0.91 18.86
CA ASN A 451 -22.36 1.41 19.91
C ASN A 451 -21.91 2.72 20.55
N HIS A 452 -20.77 3.26 20.12
CA HIS A 452 -20.27 4.53 20.63
C HIS A 452 -20.48 5.66 19.64
N SER A 453 -20.91 6.82 20.18
CA SER A 453 -20.82 8.12 19.51
C SER A 453 -19.33 8.48 19.28
N TYR A 454 -18.67 7.71 18.44
CA TYR A 454 -17.23 7.74 18.16
C TYR A 454 -16.74 9.07 17.58
N PHE A 455 -17.66 9.98 17.30
CA PHE A 455 -17.38 11.26 16.66
C PHE A 455 -17.23 12.43 17.63
N ASN A 456 -17.25 12.20 18.95
CA ASN A 456 -16.97 13.21 19.95
C ASN A 456 -15.79 12.82 20.86
N THR A 457 -14.72 13.37 20.60
CA THR A 457 -13.49 13.94 21.19
C THR A 457 -12.99 13.51 22.56
N THR A 458 -13.57 12.56 23.27
CA THR A 458 -13.04 12.02 24.53
C THR A 458 -13.35 10.53 24.61
N PRO A 459 -12.43 9.70 25.16
CA PRO A 459 -12.81 8.34 25.55
C PRO A 459 -13.96 8.50 26.53
N ASP A 460 -15.17 8.11 26.11
CA ASP A 460 -16.29 8.07 27.01
C ASP A 460 -16.02 6.97 28.03
N TYR A 461 -15.43 7.40 29.13
CA TYR A 461 -15.64 6.66 30.36
C TYR A 461 -17.12 6.80 30.64
N THR A 462 -17.89 5.72 30.55
CA THR A 462 -19.25 5.72 31.05
C THR A 462 -19.23 6.32 32.46
N ALA A 463 -20.25 7.04 32.84
CA ALA A 463 -20.31 7.74 34.14
C ALA A 463 -20.07 6.82 35.36
N ASP A 464 -20.06 5.50 35.18
CA ASP A 464 -19.71 4.47 36.14
C ASP A 464 -18.31 3.88 36.01
N GLY A 465 -17.48 4.39 35.04
CA GLY A 465 -16.12 3.91 34.81
C GLY A 465 -16.03 2.54 34.13
N SER A 466 -17.08 2.07 33.51
CA SER A 466 -17.09 0.75 32.88
C SER A 466 -16.29 0.68 31.58
N VAL A 467 -15.75 -0.51 31.30
CA VAL A 467 -14.55 -0.82 30.53
C VAL A 467 -14.85 -1.12 29.05
N GLU A 468 -16.03 -0.77 28.55
CA GLU A 468 -16.52 -1.25 27.24
C GLU A 468 -15.63 -0.93 26.03
N ASN A 469 -14.73 0.08 26.12
CA ASN A 469 -13.86 0.49 25.00
C ASN A 469 -12.41 -0.01 25.11
N PHE A 470 -12.02 -0.52 26.26
CA PHE A 470 -10.61 -0.80 26.50
C PHE A 470 -10.11 -2.01 25.72
N PHE A 471 -10.89 -3.06 25.65
CA PHE A 471 -10.49 -4.30 24.97
C PHE A 471 -10.35 -4.14 23.46
N SER A 472 -11.03 -3.21 22.83
CA SER A 472 -10.83 -2.91 21.40
C SER A 472 -9.42 -2.38 21.06
N SER A 473 -8.62 -2.04 22.06
CA SER A 473 -7.21 -1.68 21.88
C SER A 473 -6.32 -2.90 21.63
N PHE A 474 -6.79 -4.12 21.95
CA PHE A 474 -6.04 -5.36 21.84
C PHE A 474 -6.68 -6.29 20.83
N TYR A 475 -6.04 -6.47 19.71
CA TYR A 475 -6.50 -7.30 18.60
C TYR A 475 -5.31 -8.00 17.94
N PRO A 476 -5.53 -9.11 17.21
CA PRO A 476 -4.47 -9.76 16.46
C PRO A 476 -3.77 -8.80 15.50
N SER A 477 -2.48 -8.64 15.65
CA SER A 477 -1.68 -7.67 14.91
C SER A 477 -1.00 -8.32 13.71
N LEU A 478 -1.24 -7.83 12.48
CA LEU A 478 -0.61 -8.38 11.28
C LEU A 478 0.91 -8.24 11.33
N THR A 479 1.62 -9.33 11.06
CA THR A 479 3.08 -9.43 11.18
C THR A 479 3.85 -9.42 9.87
N LYS A 480 3.17 -9.49 8.72
CA LYS A 480 3.81 -9.57 7.39
C LYS A 480 4.84 -8.46 7.12
N HIS A 481 4.72 -7.33 7.79
CA HIS A 481 5.62 -6.19 7.67
C HIS A 481 6.59 -6.05 8.85
N ASN A 482 6.57 -7.00 9.79
CA ASN A 482 7.45 -6.96 10.96
C ASN A 482 8.89 -7.23 10.57
N THR A 483 9.82 -6.60 11.30
CA THR A 483 11.25 -6.72 11.09
C THR A 483 12.02 -6.33 12.33
N THR A 484 13.19 -6.88 12.51
CA THR A 484 14.19 -6.42 13.49
C THR A 484 15.20 -5.44 12.88
N LYS A 485 15.12 -5.19 11.56
CA LYS A 485 16.02 -4.29 10.83
C LYS A 485 15.56 -2.84 10.89
N PHE A 486 15.56 -2.27 12.08
CA PHE A 486 15.30 -0.85 12.27
C PHE A 486 16.53 -0.02 11.97
N TYR A 487 16.32 1.23 11.56
CA TYR A 487 17.41 2.16 11.34
C TYR A 487 18.07 2.52 12.70
N PRO A 488 19.37 2.19 12.94
CA PRO A 488 19.91 2.09 14.28
C PRO A 488 20.38 3.40 14.91
N GLN A 489 20.34 4.56 14.23
CA GLN A 489 21.23 5.65 14.64
C GLN A 489 20.57 6.90 15.20
N ASN A 490 19.26 7.04 15.27
CA ASN A 490 18.65 8.19 15.92
C ASN A 490 17.27 7.86 16.49
N VAL A 491 17.28 7.19 17.61
CA VAL A 491 16.13 6.60 18.29
C VAL A 491 15.01 7.60 18.57
N SER A 492 15.32 8.89 18.70
CA SER A 492 14.31 9.90 19.03
C SER A 492 13.49 10.38 17.84
N LYS A 493 13.97 10.21 16.59
CA LYS A 493 13.30 10.71 15.38
C LYS A 493 12.89 9.64 14.37
N LEU A 494 13.48 8.44 14.45
CA LEU A 494 13.30 7.35 13.47
C LEU A 494 12.62 6.10 14.04
N ARG A 495 11.95 6.25 15.17
CA ARG A 495 11.31 5.17 15.94
C ARG A 495 10.29 4.32 15.17
N PHE A 496 9.99 4.64 13.92
CA PHE A 496 8.98 3.96 13.14
C PHE A 496 9.50 3.40 11.82
N GLY A 497 10.71 3.75 11.42
CA GLY A 497 11.22 3.41 10.10
C GLY A 497 12.01 2.10 10.08
N ASN A 498 11.75 1.25 9.10
CA ASN A 498 12.55 0.07 8.81
C ASN A 498 12.95 0.04 7.34
N THR A 499 13.99 -0.75 7.04
CA THR A 499 14.57 -0.88 5.70
C THR A 499 14.14 -2.16 4.98
N SER A 500 13.25 -2.96 5.56
CA SER A 500 12.82 -4.22 4.93
C SER A 500 12.09 -3.98 3.64
N ALA A 501 12.52 -4.64 2.58
CA ALA A 501 11.86 -4.57 1.28
C ALA A 501 10.46 -5.19 1.35
N MET A 502 9.50 -4.55 0.69
CA MET A 502 8.09 -4.85 0.76
C MET A 502 7.62 -5.60 -0.49
N HIS A 503 6.81 -6.63 -0.33
CA HIS A 503 6.19 -7.33 -1.45
C HIS A 503 5.18 -6.43 -2.18
N ILE A 504 5.36 -6.26 -3.49
CA ILE A 504 4.38 -5.63 -4.37
C ILE A 504 3.59 -6.71 -5.11
N MET A 505 4.26 -7.81 -5.43
CA MET A 505 3.67 -8.94 -6.11
C MET A 505 4.47 -10.20 -5.82
N ARG A 506 3.80 -11.33 -5.65
CA ARG A 506 4.42 -12.64 -5.42
C ARG A 506 3.68 -13.77 -6.11
N MET A 507 4.31 -14.93 -6.18
CA MET A 507 3.84 -16.08 -6.99
C MET A 507 2.42 -16.55 -6.64
N SER A 508 2.03 -16.54 -5.36
CA SER A 508 0.69 -16.95 -4.97
C SER A 508 -0.42 -16.09 -5.60
N GLU A 509 -0.16 -14.82 -5.89
CA GLU A 509 -1.14 -14.00 -6.59
C GLU A 509 -1.42 -14.52 -8.01
N MET A 510 -0.44 -15.12 -8.68
CA MET A 510 -0.65 -15.71 -10.01
C MET A 510 -1.66 -16.86 -9.98
N TYR A 511 -1.58 -17.71 -8.97
CA TYR A 511 -2.57 -18.77 -8.78
C TYR A 511 -3.97 -18.20 -8.51
N LEU A 512 -4.06 -17.13 -7.73
CA LEU A 512 -5.34 -16.49 -7.40
C LEU A 512 -5.94 -15.75 -8.61
N ILE A 513 -5.11 -15.12 -9.45
CA ILE A 513 -5.52 -14.54 -10.74
C ILE A 513 -6.00 -15.65 -11.68
N ALA A 514 -5.23 -16.75 -11.79
CA ALA A 514 -5.60 -17.87 -12.63
C ALA A 514 -6.93 -18.50 -12.18
N ALA A 515 -7.15 -18.65 -10.87
CA ALA A 515 -8.40 -19.18 -10.33
C ALA A 515 -9.61 -18.31 -10.71
N GLU A 516 -9.48 -16.99 -10.63
CA GLU A 516 -10.57 -16.08 -10.98
C GLU A 516 -10.83 -16.04 -12.49
N ALA A 517 -9.77 -15.91 -13.28
CA ALA A 517 -9.90 -15.87 -14.74
C ALA A 517 -10.44 -17.20 -15.30
N ASP A 518 -10.09 -18.33 -14.70
CA ASP A 518 -10.58 -19.66 -15.10
C ASP A 518 -12.10 -19.81 -14.93
N LEU A 519 -12.72 -19.08 -13.98
CA LEU A 519 -14.17 -19.08 -13.83
C LEU A 519 -14.87 -18.59 -15.09
N GLU A 520 -14.32 -17.58 -15.73
CA GLU A 520 -14.90 -16.94 -16.92
C GLU A 520 -14.46 -17.64 -18.22
N VAL A 521 -13.23 -18.13 -18.27
CA VAL A 521 -12.66 -18.75 -19.49
C VAL A 521 -13.07 -20.21 -19.63
N ASN A 522 -12.98 -21.00 -18.54
CA ASN A 522 -13.18 -22.45 -18.56
C ASN A 522 -14.33 -22.93 -17.66
N GLY A 523 -15.17 -22.01 -17.17
CA GLY A 523 -16.25 -22.32 -16.24
C GLY A 523 -15.76 -22.84 -14.87
N GLY A 524 -14.53 -22.49 -14.48
CA GLY A 524 -13.94 -22.85 -13.19
C GLY A 524 -13.37 -24.27 -13.12
N ALA A 525 -13.05 -24.87 -14.25
CA ALA A 525 -12.56 -26.26 -14.31
C ALA A 525 -11.31 -26.49 -13.46
N ASP A 526 -10.37 -25.55 -13.48
CA ASP A 526 -9.11 -25.62 -12.76
C ASP A 526 -9.04 -24.68 -11.54
N ALA A 527 -10.05 -23.81 -11.34
CA ALA A 527 -10.06 -22.80 -10.29
C ALA A 527 -9.82 -23.39 -8.90
N LEU A 528 -10.46 -24.52 -8.59
CA LEU A 528 -10.28 -25.22 -7.31
C LEU A 528 -8.85 -25.73 -7.10
N ALA A 529 -8.21 -26.22 -8.17
CA ALA A 529 -6.82 -26.69 -8.11
C ALA A 529 -5.86 -25.52 -7.82
N TYR A 530 -6.05 -24.38 -8.48
CA TYR A 530 -5.24 -23.18 -8.22
C TYR A 530 -5.38 -22.69 -6.77
N LEU A 531 -6.60 -22.60 -6.24
CA LEU A 531 -6.82 -22.20 -4.84
C LEU A 531 -6.17 -23.19 -3.87
N ASN A 532 -6.36 -24.48 -4.10
CA ASN A 532 -5.82 -25.52 -3.23
C ASN A 532 -4.29 -25.60 -3.27
N LYS A 533 -3.65 -25.15 -4.35
CA LYS A 533 -2.19 -25.05 -4.41
C LYS A 533 -1.67 -24.04 -3.37
N VAL A 534 -2.31 -22.87 -3.27
CA VAL A 534 -1.98 -21.85 -2.27
C VAL A 534 -2.25 -22.35 -0.86
N ARG A 535 -3.38 -23.02 -0.65
CA ARG A 535 -3.78 -23.54 0.66
C ARG A 535 -2.90 -24.68 1.14
N SER A 536 -2.63 -25.66 0.29
CA SER A 536 -1.77 -26.81 0.63
C SER A 536 -0.36 -26.39 1.02
N ARG A 537 0.24 -25.39 0.30
CA ARG A 537 1.53 -24.83 0.65
C ARG A 537 1.54 -24.27 2.08
N ALA A 538 0.45 -23.63 2.49
CA ALA A 538 0.31 -23.06 3.83
C ALA A 538 -0.04 -24.09 4.92
N GLY A 539 -0.27 -25.36 4.55
CA GLY A 539 -0.76 -26.39 5.46
C GLY A 539 -2.24 -26.25 5.80
N ALA A 540 -2.97 -25.43 5.06
CA ALA A 540 -4.39 -25.19 5.26
C ALA A 540 -5.25 -26.30 4.65
N GLN A 541 -6.44 -26.50 5.21
CA GLN A 541 -7.42 -27.45 4.69
C GLN A 541 -7.81 -27.08 3.25
N ASN A 542 -7.79 -28.04 2.34
CA ASN A 542 -8.21 -27.85 0.96
C ASN A 542 -9.71 -27.54 0.87
N LEU A 543 -10.06 -26.65 -0.04
CA LEU A 543 -11.43 -26.39 -0.43
C LEU A 543 -11.99 -27.56 -1.26
N SER A 544 -13.30 -27.72 -1.25
CA SER A 544 -14.04 -28.69 -2.06
C SER A 544 -15.32 -28.04 -2.61
N GLY A 545 -15.88 -28.63 -3.66
CA GLY A 545 -17.08 -28.13 -4.31
C GLY A 545 -16.80 -27.08 -5.39
N SER A 546 -17.83 -26.34 -5.79
CA SER A 546 -17.72 -25.32 -6.84
C SER A 546 -17.08 -24.03 -6.32
N VAL A 547 -16.25 -23.43 -7.16
CA VAL A 547 -15.60 -22.14 -6.89
C VAL A 547 -16.46 -21.01 -7.47
N THR A 548 -16.56 -19.92 -6.73
CA THR A 548 -17.19 -18.68 -7.17
C THR A 548 -16.20 -17.53 -7.02
N VAL A 549 -16.49 -16.37 -7.59
CA VAL A 549 -15.70 -15.14 -7.38
C VAL A 549 -15.55 -14.84 -5.87
N ARG A 550 -16.61 -15.06 -5.08
CA ARG A 550 -16.53 -14.90 -3.62
C ARG A 550 -15.51 -15.86 -2.98
N THR A 551 -15.49 -17.12 -3.41
CA THR A 551 -14.51 -18.11 -2.94
C THR A 551 -13.07 -17.65 -3.21
N VAL A 552 -12.83 -17.08 -4.41
CA VAL A 552 -11.52 -16.54 -4.78
C VAL A 552 -11.18 -15.30 -3.92
N LEU A 553 -12.13 -14.38 -3.75
CA LEU A 553 -11.94 -13.18 -2.92
C LEU A 553 -11.64 -13.53 -1.46
N ASP A 554 -12.31 -14.55 -0.91
CA ASP A 554 -12.06 -15.02 0.44
C ASP A 554 -10.65 -15.60 0.58
N GLU A 555 -10.17 -16.36 -0.41
CA GLU A 555 -8.80 -16.88 -0.41
C GLU A 555 -7.77 -15.76 -0.63
N ARG A 556 -8.05 -14.77 -1.50
CA ARG A 556 -7.23 -13.57 -1.64
C ARG A 556 -7.15 -12.80 -0.32
N GLY A 557 -8.26 -12.71 0.43
CA GLY A 557 -8.29 -12.10 1.76
C GLY A 557 -7.37 -12.80 2.76
N ARG A 558 -7.39 -14.15 2.82
CA ARG A 558 -6.47 -14.94 3.69
C ARG A 558 -5.02 -14.77 3.29
N GLU A 559 -4.73 -14.91 2.00
CA GLU A 559 -3.36 -14.96 1.49
C GLU A 559 -2.73 -13.58 1.38
N LEU A 560 -3.46 -12.58 0.91
CA LEU A 560 -2.92 -11.27 0.50
C LEU A 560 -3.35 -10.09 1.41
N CYS A 561 -4.03 -10.32 2.55
CA CYS A 561 -4.38 -9.23 3.46
C CYS A 561 -3.15 -8.39 3.84
N GLY A 562 -3.29 -7.07 3.75
CA GLY A 562 -2.21 -6.12 4.01
C GLY A 562 -1.15 -6.02 2.89
N GLU A 563 -1.40 -6.58 1.70
CA GLU A 563 -0.48 -6.53 0.55
C GLU A 563 -1.01 -5.65 -0.60
N TRP A 564 -1.79 -4.61 -0.30
CA TRP A 564 -2.15 -3.47 -1.17
C TRP A 564 -3.11 -3.79 -2.33
N VAL A 565 -3.76 -4.93 -2.34
CA VAL A 565 -4.58 -5.37 -3.47
C VAL A 565 -6.09 -5.36 -3.19
N ARG A 566 -6.52 -5.33 -1.92
CA ARG A 566 -7.92 -5.62 -1.57
C ARG A 566 -8.90 -4.64 -2.16
N TYR A 567 -8.62 -3.34 -2.11
CA TYR A 567 -9.47 -2.33 -2.72
C TYR A 567 -9.72 -2.58 -4.21
N TYR A 568 -8.66 -2.93 -4.95
CA TYR A 568 -8.75 -3.21 -6.39
C TYR A 568 -9.60 -4.44 -6.67
N ASP A 569 -9.44 -5.49 -5.87
CA ASP A 569 -10.24 -6.72 -5.99
C ASP A 569 -11.72 -6.45 -5.79
N LEU A 570 -12.09 -5.73 -4.72
CA LEU A 570 -13.48 -5.41 -4.40
C LEU A 570 -14.10 -4.45 -5.43
N ALA A 571 -13.33 -3.45 -5.88
CA ALA A 571 -13.79 -2.50 -6.88
C ALA A 571 -14.04 -3.17 -8.23
N ARG A 572 -13.17 -4.09 -8.66
CA ARG A 572 -13.32 -4.84 -9.92
C ARG A 572 -14.51 -5.79 -9.90
N THR A 573 -14.74 -6.46 -8.78
CA THR A 573 -15.79 -7.47 -8.65
C THR A 573 -17.16 -6.90 -8.25
N GLY A 574 -17.27 -5.56 -8.11
CA GLY A 574 -18.51 -4.89 -7.69
C GLY A 574 -18.88 -5.18 -6.22
N MET A 575 -17.92 -5.62 -5.39
CA MET A 575 -18.17 -5.85 -3.97
C MET A 575 -18.00 -4.57 -3.14
N LEU A 576 -17.17 -3.63 -3.61
CA LEU A 576 -16.96 -2.36 -2.93
C LEU A 576 -18.18 -1.43 -3.02
N ASP A 577 -18.98 -1.55 -4.06
CA ASP A 577 -20.22 -0.79 -4.28
C ASP A 577 -21.48 -1.60 -3.92
N ASN A 578 -21.34 -2.74 -3.24
CA ASN A 578 -22.42 -3.59 -2.80
C ASN A 578 -22.72 -3.38 -1.31
N ALA A 579 -23.78 -2.60 -1.02
CA ALA A 579 -24.18 -2.28 0.36
C ALA A 579 -24.50 -3.52 1.21
N THR A 580 -25.10 -4.57 0.61
CA THR A 580 -25.38 -5.82 1.33
C THR A 580 -24.10 -6.52 1.72
N TYR A 581 -23.16 -6.66 0.78
CA TYR A 581 -21.86 -7.25 1.04
C TYR A 581 -21.10 -6.51 2.15
N LEU A 582 -21.05 -5.19 2.08
CA LEU A 582 -20.38 -4.38 3.10
C LEU A 582 -21.06 -4.47 4.45
N SER A 583 -22.40 -4.55 4.48
CA SER A 583 -23.15 -4.73 5.74
C SER A 583 -22.84 -6.06 6.43
N GLU A 584 -22.55 -7.10 5.66
CA GLU A 584 -22.16 -8.42 6.16
C GLU A 584 -20.69 -8.46 6.62
N THR A 585 -19.79 -7.79 5.89
CA THR A 585 -18.35 -7.95 6.07
C THR A 585 -17.70 -6.84 6.89
N ASN A 586 -18.15 -5.59 6.72
CA ASN A 586 -17.66 -4.43 7.45
C ASN A 586 -18.82 -3.45 7.75
N PRO A 587 -19.68 -3.77 8.74
CA PRO A 587 -20.83 -2.93 9.07
C PRO A 587 -20.46 -1.48 9.42
N ALA A 588 -19.26 -1.26 9.97
CA ALA A 588 -18.78 0.09 10.28
C ALA A 588 -18.59 0.93 9.01
N LEU A 589 -18.03 0.33 7.96
CA LEU A 589 -17.90 0.97 6.65
C LEU A 589 -19.28 1.14 5.99
N ALA A 590 -20.14 0.13 6.06
CA ALA A 590 -21.46 0.14 5.45
C ALA A 590 -22.35 1.29 5.95
N ALA A 591 -22.15 1.74 7.20
CA ALA A 591 -22.90 2.86 7.78
C ALA A 591 -22.63 4.21 7.07
N TYR A 592 -21.51 4.31 6.36
CA TYR A 592 -21.10 5.50 5.60
C TYR A 592 -21.03 5.23 4.09
N PHE A 593 -21.56 4.11 3.66
CA PHE A 593 -21.51 3.69 2.28
C PHE A 593 -22.15 4.70 1.33
N ASN A 594 -21.44 5.01 0.27
CA ASN A 594 -21.94 5.71 -0.90
C ASN A 594 -21.25 5.11 -2.14
N VAL A 595 -22.03 4.61 -3.09
CA VAL A 595 -21.53 3.99 -4.33
C VAL A 595 -20.58 4.92 -5.11
N ASP A 596 -20.79 6.22 -5.02
CA ASP A 596 -19.96 7.21 -5.69
C ASP A 596 -18.53 7.27 -5.13
N TYR A 597 -18.30 6.77 -3.90
CA TYR A 597 -16.98 6.81 -3.25
C TYR A 597 -16.03 5.69 -3.67
N VAL A 598 -16.46 4.84 -4.59
CA VAL A 598 -15.58 3.83 -5.22
C VAL A 598 -14.44 4.48 -6.02
N LEU A 599 -14.63 5.69 -6.54
CA LEU A 599 -13.55 6.48 -7.13
C LEU A 599 -13.11 7.59 -6.17
N ARG A 600 -11.82 7.92 -6.20
CA ARG A 600 -11.25 8.94 -5.31
C ARG A 600 -11.52 10.35 -5.84
N PRO A 601 -11.69 11.33 -4.95
CA PRO A 601 -11.91 12.71 -5.35
C PRO A 601 -10.66 13.36 -5.92
N PHE A 602 -10.87 14.30 -6.84
CA PHE A 602 -9.85 15.28 -7.19
C PHE A 602 -9.84 16.43 -6.17
N ASP A 603 -8.69 17.07 -6.01
CA ASP A 603 -8.57 18.23 -5.15
C ASP A 603 -9.34 19.43 -5.73
N THR A 604 -10.27 19.97 -4.94
CA THR A 604 -11.13 21.09 -5.32
C THR A 604 -10.57 22.44 -4.93
N SER A 605 -9.51 22.48 -4.12
CA SER A 605 -8.93 23.73 -3.62
C SER A 605 -7.86 24.33 -4.52
N THR A 606 -7.05 23.48 -5.15
CA THR A 606 -5.91 23.89 -5.97
C THR A 606 -5.89 23.23 -7.34
N PHE A 607 -6.10 21.92 -7.41
CA PHE A 607 -5.94 21.18 -8.68
C PHE A 607 -7.02 21.53 -9.69
N LEU A 608 -8.30 21.26 -9.40
CA LEU A 608 -9.38 21.53 -10.35
C LEU A 608 -9.45 23.02 -10.76
N PRO A 609 -9.33 24.00 -9.84
CA PRO A 609 -9.32 25.41 -10.24
C PRO A 609 -8.12 25.83 -11.11
N SER A 610 -6.99 25.11 -11.04
CA SER A 610 -5.80 25.41 -11.84
C SER A 610 -5.93 25.00 -13.31
N LEU A 611 -6.90 24.14 -13.65
CA LEU A 611 -7.01 23.56 -15.00
C LEU A 611 -7.61 24.51 -16.04
N ASN A 612 -8.33 25.58 -15.62
CA ASN A 612 -9.00 26.54 -16.51
C ASN A 612 -9.89 25.91 -17.58
N ASN A 613 -10.41 24.71 -17.35
CA ASN A 613 -11.31 24.03 -18.27
C ASN A 613 -12.13 22.97 -17.52
N ASP A 614 -13.21 22.53 -18.16
CA ASP A 614 -14.13 21.52 -17.61
C ASP A 614 -13.84 20.09 -18.11
N SER A 615 -12.70 19.85 -18.73
CA SER A 615 -12.35 18.54 -19.31
C SER A 615 -11.95 17.50 -18.24
N ILE A 616 -11.53 17.96 -17.07
CA ILE A 616 -11.36 17.13 -15.88
C ILE A 616 -12.38 17.60 -14.85
N TYR A 617 -13.28 16.72 -14.47
CA TYR A 617 -14.36 16.99 -13.54
C TYR A 617 -14.27 16.08 -12.31
N GLN A 618 -14.88 16.52 -11.23
CA GLN A 618 -14.95 15.76 -10.00
C GLN A 618 -15.69 14.44 -10.19
N ASN A 619 -15.22 13.39 -9.54
CA ASN A 619 -15.94 12.12 -9.47
C ASN A 619 -17.26 12.27 -8.69
N GLY A 620 -18.24 11.41 -8.98
CA GLY A 620 -19.54 11.44 -8.32
C GLY A 620 -19.44 11.35 -6.80
N GLY A 621 -20.44 11.88 -6.10
CA GLY A 621 -20.54 11.86 -4.65
C GLY A 621 -19.73 12.93 -3.90
N TYR A 622 -18.83 13.64 -4.57
CA TYR A 622 -18.02 14.68 -3.97
C TYR A 622 -18.51 16.09 -4.37
N SER A 623 -18.69 16.95 -3.38
CA SER A 623 -18.99 18.36 -3.63
C SER A 623 -17.74 19.15 -4.03
N TYR A 624 -17.95 20.17 -4.87
CA TYR A 624 -16.92 21.16 -5.22
C TYR A 624 -16.60 22.07 -4.05
#